data_a5f20a9de302e3085738e0fac553fa3d
#
_entry.id   a5f20a9de302e3085738e0fac553fa3d
#
_cell.length_a   1.000
_cell.length_b   1.000
_cell.length_c   1.000
_cell.angle_alpha   90.00
_cell.angle_beta   90.00
_cell.angle_gamma   90.00
#
_symmetry.space_group_name_H-M   'P 1'
#
loop_
_entity.id
_entity.type
_entity.pdbx_description
1 polymer ?
#
loop_
_entity_poly.entity_id
_entity_poly.type
_entity_poly.pdbx_seq_one_letter_code
_entity_poly.pdbx_strand_id
1 'polypeptide(L)'
;MRIIAGAFKGRALAAVGKGDAGAHLRPTTDRVRENLFNILSGGRFDINIDGARVLDLFAGTGALGLEALSRGAAHLTCVDTGRKSLDLIRQNIAICGAKDQVKILKCDATRLSKNGDAPFNLIFLDPPYKKSMGERAIALALAGGWIADDALIIWEEGQDIVVPAELSLIDTRKYGDSRAYFLTRS
;
A
#
# COMPACT_ATOMS: atom_id res chain seq x y z
N MET A 1 2.91 14.45 -8.35
CA MET A 1 3.13 13.48 -7.27
C MET A 1 4.64 13.28 -7.12
N ARG A 2 5.17 13.26 -5.90
CA ARG A 2 6.62 13.12 -5.61
C ARG A 2 6.83 12.33 -4.33
N ILE A 3 8.03 11.78 -4.12
CA ILE A 3 8.45 11.21 -2.84
C ILE A 3 8.65 12.34 -1.82
N ILE A 4 8.11 12.17 -0.62
CA ILE A 4 8.03 13.23 0.41
C ILE A 4 9.30 13.26 1.27
N ALA A 5 9.80 12.11 1.70
CA ALA A 5 10.92 12.01 2.62
C ALA A 5 11.85 10.82 2.31
N GLY A 6 12.95 10.71 3.04
CA GLY A 6 13.89 9.58 2.95
C GLY A 6 14.86 9.66 1.78
N ALA A 7 15.43 8.52 1.40
CA ALA A 7 16.51 8.39 0.40
C ALA A 7 16.12 8.86 -1.00
N PHE A 8 14.84 8.81 -1.35
CA PHE A 8 14.34 9.21 -2.67
C PHE A 8 13.61 10.55 -2.64
N LYS A 9 13.70 11.33 -1.55
CA LYS A 9 13.02 12.61 -1.36
C LYS A 9 13.13 13.53 -2.58
N GLY A 10 11.99 14.10 -2.97
CA GLY A 10 11.89 15.09 -4.06
C GLY A 10 11.79 14.47 -5.46
N ARG A 11 12.03 13.17 -5.65
CA ARG A 11 11.90 12.51 -6.95
C ARG A 11 10.46 12.61 -7.44
N ALA A 12 10.27 13.15 -8.64
CA ALA A 12 8.95 13.28 -9.28
C ALA A 12 8.54 11.91 -9.85
N LEU A 13 7.45 11.36 -9.34
CA LEU A 13 6.92 10.09 -9.82
C LEU A 13 6.04 10.29 -11.06
N ALA A 14 6.11 9.35 -11.99
CA ALA A 14 5.16 9.22 -13.08
C ALA A 14 3.75 8.98 -12.49
N ALA A 15 2.76 9.66 -13.06
CA ALA A 15 1.37 9.59 -12.64
C ALA A 15 0.46 9.47 -13.86
N VAL A 16 -0.81 9.14 -13.63
CA VAL A 16 -1.82 9.15 -14.69
C VAL A 16 -1.97 10.56 -15.23
N GLY A 17 -1.89 10.73 -16.56
CA GLY A 17 -2.10 12.02 -17.22
C GLY A 17 -3.52 12.55 -17.00
N LYS A 18 -3.68 13.88 -16.98
CA LYS A 18 -5.00 14.54 -17.00
C LYS A 18 -5.73 14.10 -18.27
N GLY A 19 -6.82 13.36 -18.12
CA GLY A 19 -7.65 12.90 -19.25
C GLY A 19 -7.78 11.37 -19.39
N ASP A 20 -7.07 10.59 -18.61
CA ASP A 20 -7.20 9.12 -18.63
C ASP A 20 -8.31 8.67 -17.65
N ALA A 21 -9.55 9.06 -17.96
CA ALA A 21 -10.74 8.74 -17.14
C ALA A 21 -11.04 7.23 -17.01
N GLY A 22 -10.41 6.40 -17.87
CA GLY A 22 -10.57 4.93 -17.84
C GLY A 22 -9.68 4.21 -16.82
N ALA A 23 -8.69 4.90 -16.27
CA ALA A 23 -7.73 4.29 -15.35
C ALA A 23 -8.19 4.44 -13.91
N HIS A 24 -9.33 4.35 -13.45
CA HIS A 24 -9.85 4.41 -12.05
C HIS A 24 -8.80 4.63 -10.93
N LEU A 25 -7.62 5.18 -11.30
CA LEU A 25 -6.52 5.50 -10.43
C LEU A 25 -6.77 6.90 -9.85
N ARG A 26 -7.22 6.94 -8.61
CA ARG A 26 -7.27 8.17 -7.82
C ARG A 26 -5.97 8.24 -7.01
N PRO A 27 -4.96 9.00 -7.44
CA PRO A 27 -3.71 9.03 -6.70
C PRO A 27 -3.93 9.68 -5.35
N THR A 28 -3.53 8.99 -4.29
CA THR A 28 -3.41 9.57 -2.95
C THR A 28 -2.54 10.82 -3.04
N THR A 29 -3.09 11.97 -2.66
CA THR A 29 -2.37 13.25 -2.80
C THR A 29 -1.09 13.27 -1.97
N ASP A 30 -0.11 14.08 -2.36
CA ASP A 30 1.14 14.25 -1.60
C ASP A 30 0.86 14.59 -0.13
N ARG A 31 -0.14 15.44 0.15
CA ARG A 31 -0.53 15.84 1.51
C ARG A 31 -1.09 14.68 2.34
N VAL A 32 -1.95 13.85 1.76
CA VAL A 32 -2.51 12.68 2.46
C VAL A 32 -1.42 11.67 2.76
N ARG A 33 -0.54 11.42 1.78
CA ARG A 33 0.60 10.51 1.96
C ARG A 33 1.58 11.03 3.03
N GLU A 34 1.90 12.33 3.03
CA GLU A 34 2.72 12.96 4.06
C GLU A 34 2.10 12.80 5.45
N ASN A 35 0.81 13.09 5.61
CA ASN A 35 0.12 12.92 6.87
C ASN A 35 0.13 11.47 7.35
N LEU A 36 -0.16 10.52 6.47
CA LEU A 36 -0.12 9.09 6.77
C LEU A 36 1.25 8.67 7.31
N PHE A 37 2.32 9.00 6.60
CA PHE A 37 3.66 8.60 7.01
C PHE A 37 4.16 9.35 8.25
N ASN A 38 3.70 10.57 8.51
CA ASN A 38 3.99 11.28 9.77
C ASN A 38 3.35 10.57 10.96
N ILE A 39 2.13 10.04 10.80
CA ILE A 39 1.46 9.23 11.81
C ILE A 39 2.23 7.93 12.06
N LEU A 40 2.66 7.24 11.00
CA LEU A 40 3.44 6.00 11.10
C LEU A 40 4.80 6.20 11.79
N SER A 41 5.48 7.32 11.51
CA SER A 41 6.78 7.65 12.11
C SER A 41 6.66 8.28 13.51
N GLY A 42 5.46 8.66 13.94
CA GLY A 42 5.22 9.37 15.21
C GLY A 42 5.18 8.49 16.45
N GLY A 43 5.49 7.18 16.35
CA GLY A 43 5.49 6.24 17.48
C GLY A 43 4.11 5.90 18.03
N ARG A 44 3.04 6.27 17.32
CA ARG A 44 1.66 5.95 17.73
C ARG A 44 1.34 4.46 17.54
N PHE A 45 1.93 3.85 16.53
CA PHE A 45 1.80 2.42 16.23
C PHE A 45 3.14 1.75 16.47
N ASP A 46 3.10 0.51 16.90
CA ASP A 46 4.29 -0.30 17.11
C ASP A 46 4.76 -0.86 15.76
N ILE A 47 5.21 0.06 14.88
CA ILE A 47 5.77 -0.27 13.57
C ILE A 47 7.08 0.49 13.35
N ASN A 48 8.12 -0.23 13.00
CA ASN A 48 9.35 0.35 12.48
C ASN A 48 9.34 0.23 10.95
N ILE A 49 9.30 1.38 10.26
CA ILE A 49 9.38 1.40 8.79
C ILE A 49 10.76 0.98 8.33
N ASP A 50 11.81 1.33 9.07
CA ASP A 50 13.18 0.91 8.76
C ASP A 50 13.29 -0.62 8.89
N GLY A 51 13.76 -1.25 7.82
CA GLY A 51 13.81 -2.71 7.70
C GLY A 51 12.47 -3.40 7.38
N ALA A 52 11.36 -2.68 7.30
CA ALA A 52 10.05 -3.28 7.05
C ALA A 52 9.95 -3.97 5.68
N ARG A 53 9.18 -5.06 5.64
CA ARG A 53 8.71 -5.70 4.42
C ARG A 53 7.30 -5.18 4.09
N VAL A 54 7.17 -4.51 2.96
CA VAL A 54 5.95 -3.80 2.56
C VAL A 54 5.19 -4.56 1.49
N LEU A 55 3.89 -4.75 1.69
CA LEU A 55 2.95 -5.26 0.70
C LEU A 55 1.98 -4.15 0.32
N ASP A 56 1.95 -3.79 -0.96
CA ASP A 56 1.06 -2.75 -1.51
C ASP A 56 0.03 -3.43 -2.42
N LEU A 57 -1.17 -3.65 -1.86
CA LEU A 57 -2.30 -4.29 -2.55
C LEU A 57 -3.13 -3.23 -3.26
N PHE A 58 -3.39 -3.44 -4.55
CA PHE A 58 -3.95 -2.45 -5.47
C PHE A 58 -3.00 -1.25 -5.64
N ALA A 59 -1.73 -1.52 -5.88
CA ALA A 59 -0.63 -0.57 -5.77
C ALA A 59 -0.72 0.66 -6.69
N GLY A 60 -1.50 0.62 -7.76
CA GLY A 60 -1.73 1.75 -8.66
C GLY A 60 -0.42 2.28 -9.27
N THR A 61 0.09 3.38 -8.74
CA THR A 61 1.38 3.95 -9.14
C THR A 61 2.56 3.44 -8.31
N GLY A 62 2.31 2.68 -7.26
CA GLY A 62 3.31 2.22 -6.28
C GLY A 62 3.78 3.31 -5.32
N ALA A 63 3.09 4.45 -5.24
CA ALA A 63 3.58 5.62 -4.52
C ALA A 63 3.66 5.40 -3.00
N LEU A 64 2.72 4.66 -2.39
CA LEU A 64 2.76 4.33 -0.96
C LEU A 64 3.94 3.42 -0.63
N GLY A 65 4.07 2.32 -1.36
CA GLY A 65 5.17 1.38 -1.16
C GLY A 65 6.54 2.02 -1.41
N LEU A 66 6.70 2.85 -2.45
CA LEU A 66 7.95 3.57 -2.75
C LEU A 66 8.27 4.64 -1.71
N GLU A 67 7.29 5.29 -1.11
CA GLU A 67 7.49 6.19 0.02
C GLU A 67 8.02 5.42 1.24
N ALA A 68 7.47 4.23 1.53
CA ALA A 68 7.96 3.37 2.60
C ALA A 68 9.43 2.93 2.35
N LEU A 69 9.77 2.50 1.13
CA LEU A 69 11.17 2.19 0.75
C LEU A 69 12.08 3.40 0.95
N SER A 70 11.64 4.59 0.54
CA SER A 70 12.40 5.82 0.72
C SER A 70 12.70 6.12 2.19
N ARG A 71 11.86 5.65 3.10
CA ARG A 71 11.98 5.82 4.55
C ARG A 71 12.69 4.66 5.26
N GLY A 72 13.29 3.75 4.49
CA GLY A 72 14.13 2.69 5.03
C GLY A 72 13.53 1.28 4.98
N ALA A 73 12.33 1.08 4.44
CA ALA A 73 11.81 -0.28 4.27
C ALA A 73 12.77 -1.13 3.42
N ALA A 74 12.95 -2.39 3.80
CA ALA A 74 13.91 -3.29 3.16
C ALA A 74 13.40 -3.87 1.85
N HIS A 75 12.10 -4.08 1.73
CA HIS A 75 11.49 -4.76 0.59
C HIS A 75 10.07 -4.26 0.33
N LEU A 76 9.70 -4.19 -0.94
CA LEU A 76 8.35 -3.86 -1.40
C LEU A 76 7.84 -4.91 -2.39
N THR A 77 6.63 -5.40 -2.16
CA THR A 77 5.87 -6.13 -3.19
C THR A 77 4.65 -5.32 -3.58
N CYS A 78 4.59 -4.93 -4.87
CA CYS A 78 3.43 -4.27 -5.47
C CYS A 78 2.54 -5.29 -6.15
N VAL A 79 1.25 -5.32 -5.82
CA VAL A 79 0.23 -6.18 -6.44
C VAL A 79 -0.76 -5.31 -7.21
N ASP A 80 -0.88 -5.54 -8.53
CA ASP A 80 -1.86 -4.85 -9.36
C ASP A 80 -2.14 -5.68 -10.64
N THR A 81 -3.32 -5.48 -11.26
CA THR A 81 -3.70 -6.12 -12.52
C THR A 81 -3.64 -5.16 -13.71
N GLY A 82 -3.76 -3.85 -13.45
CA GLY A 82 -3.88 -2.83 -14.48
C GLY A 82 -2.61 -2.68 -15.31
N ARG A 83 -2.69 -2.81 -16.64
CA ARG A 83 -1.53 -2.60 -17.50
C ARG A 83 -0.90 -1.23 -17.26
N LYS A 84 -1.71 -0.19 -17.17
CA LYS A 84 -1.24 1.18 -16.90
C LYS A 84 -0.58 1.31 -15.54
N SER A 85 -1.17 0.72 -14.49
CA SER A 85 -0.58 0.67 -13.14
C SER A 85 0.78 0.01 -13.17
N LEU A 86 0.89 -1.17 -13.77
CA LEU A 86 2.14 -1.91 -13.87
C LEU A 86 3.24 -1.15 -14.63
N ASP A 87 2.87 -0.41 -15.68
CA ASP A 87 3.82 0.42 -16.42
C ASP A 87 4.27 1.63 -15.59
N LEU A 88 3.36 2.26 -14.84
CA LEU A 88 3.69 3.35 -13.91
C LEU A 88 4.57 2.86 -12.75
N ILE A 89 4.26 1.71 -12.15
CA ILE A 89 5.09 1.10 -11.10
C ILE A 89 6.53 0.89 -11.61
N ARG A 90 6.70 0.29 -12.81
CA ARG A 90 8.04 0.07 -13.39
C ARG A 90 8.82 1.38 -13.60
N GLN A 91 8.13 2.41 -14.14
CA GLN A 91 8.73 3.73 -14.32
C GLN A 91 9.15 4.34 -12.98
N ASN A 92 8.31 4.25 -11.96
CA ASN A 92 8.57 4.81 -10.64
C ASN A 92 9.69 4.07 -9.91
N ILE A 93 9.78 2.75 -10.06
CA ILE A 93 10.91 1.95 -9.57
C ILE A 93 12.22 2.43 -10.21
N ALA A 94 12.22 2.66 -11.54
CA ALA A 94 13.39 3.15 -12.24
C ALA A 94 13.77 4.57 -11.80
N ILE A 95 12.80 5.48 -11.64
CA ILE A 95 13.00 6.84 -11.11
C ILE A 95 13.63 6.78 -9.71
N CYS A 96 13.18 5.86 -8.86
CA CYS A 96 13.72 5.69 -7.51
C CYS A 96 15.03 4.89 -7.46
N GLY A 97 15.44 4.21 -8.55
CA GLY A 97 16.59 3.32 -8.55
C GLY A 97 16.42 2.12 -7.61
N ALA A 98 15.17 1.68 -7.37
CA ALA A 98 14.81 0.70 -6.36
C ALA A 98 14.57 -0.72 -6.90
N LYS A 99 15.15 -1.06 -8.07
CA LYS A 99 14.86 -2.31 -8.79
C LYS A 99 15.09 -3.57 -7.94
N ASP A 100 16.15 -3.58 -7.17
CA ASP A 100 16.56 -4.76 -6.40
C ASP A 100 15.74 -4.94 -5.09
N GLN A 101 14.97 -3.91 -4.70
CA GLN A 101 14.14 -3.92 -3.49
C GLN A 101 12.65 -4.13 -3.79
N VAL A 102 12.25 -4.14 -5.08
CA VAL A 102 10.83 -4.20 -5.46
C VAL A 102 10.49 -5.41 -6.30
N LYS A 103 9.52 -6.18 -5.84
CA LYS A 103 8.86 -7.26 -6.57
C LYS A 103 7.51 -6.77 -7.10
N ILE A 104 7.24 -6.99 -8.38
CA ILE A 104 5.94 -6.69 -8.99
C ILE A 104 5.19 -8.00 -9.22
N LEU A 105 4.01 -8.13 -8.64
CA LEU A 105 3.10 -9.25 -8.87
C LEU A 105 1.92 -8.77 -9.73
N LYS A 106 1.89 -9.21 -10.99
CA LYS A 106 0.75 -9.00 -11.87
C LYS A 106 -0.33 -10.01 -11.54
N CYS A 107 -1.13 -9.73 -10.53
CA CYS A 107 -2.27 -10.56 -10.15
C CYS A 107 -3.38 -9.72 -9.52
N ASP A 108 -4.57 -10.30 -9.51
CA ASP A 108 -5.73 -9.75 -8.80
C ASP A 108 -5.57 -10.01 -7.30
N ALA A 109 -5.54 -8.97 -6.49
CA ALA A 109 -5.43 -9.07 -5.03
C ALA A 109 -6.58 -9.90 -4.42
N THR A 110 -7.74 -9.96 -5.09
CA THR A 110 -8.87 -10.82 -4.69
C THR A 110 -8.71 -12.29 -5.13
N ARG A 111 -7.55 -12.67 -5.65
CA ARG A 111 -7.17 -14.03 -6.09
C ARG A 111 -5.73 -14.37 -5.71
N LEU A 112 -5.22 -13.78 -4.64
CA LEU A 112 -3.88 -14.08 -4.15
C LEU A 112 -3.73 -15.58 -3.85
N SER A 113 -2.64 -16.17 -4.36
CA SER A 113 -2.19 -17.50 -4.00
C SER A 113 -1.49 -17.49 -2.63
N LYS A 114 -1.07 -18.64 -2.14
CA LYS A 114 -0.22 -18.71 -0.94
C LYS A 114 1.08 -17.94 -1.17
N ASN A 115 1.55 -17.26 -0.13
CA ASN A 115 2.84 -16.60 -0.13
C ASN A 115 3.96 -17.68 -0.08
N GLY A 116 4.94 -17.54 -0.96
CA GLY A 116 6.13 -18.38 -0.97
C GLY A 116 7.36 -17.74 -0.34
N ASP A 117 7.22 -16.48 0.10
CA ASP A 117 8.29 -15.68 0.71
C ASP A 117 8.01 -15.42 2.20
N ALA A 118 8.91 -14.71 2.88
CA ALA A 118 8.66 -14.22 4.23
C ALA A 118 7.43 -13.28 4.25
N PRO A 119 6.61 -13.29 5.31
CA PRO A 119 5.44 -12.43 5.43
C PRO A 119 5.83 -10.95 5.52
N PHE A 120 4.84 -10.09 5.39
CA PHE A 120 4.97 -8.63 5.38
C PHE A 120 4.44 -8.04 6.69
N ASN A 121 5.13 -7.04 7.20
CA ASN A 121 4.75 -6.37 8.45
C ASN A 121 4.19 -4.95 8.25
N LEU A 122 4.23 -4.41 7.02
CA LEU A 122 3.51 -3.18 6.66
C LEU A 122 2.70 -3.41 5.39
N ILE A 123 1.38 -3.30 5.50
CA ILE A 123 0.46 -3.58 4.40
C ILE A 123 -0.34 -2.32 4.05
N PHE A 124 -0.32 -1.92 2.78
CA PHE A 124 -1.24 -0.95 2.21
C PHE A 124 -2.31 -1.65 1.40
N LEU A 125 -3.55 -1.21 1.55
CA LEU A 125 -4.73 -1.75 0.88
C LEU A 125 -5.64 -0.59 0.47
N ASP A 126 -5.63 -0.25 -0.82
CA ASP A 126 -6.44 0.83 -1.42
C ASP A 126 -7.24 0.28 -2.62
N PRO A 127 -8.28 -0.53 -2.35
CA PRO A 127 -9.09 -1.15 -3.39
C PRO A 127 -9.98 -0.14 -4.11
N PRO A 128 -10.42 -0.42 -5.34
CA PRO A 128 -11.49 0.35 -5.97
C PRO A 128 -12.76 0.32 -5.13
N TYR A 129 -13.28 1.49 -4.73
CA TYR A 129 -14.39 1.61 -3.80
C TYR A 129 -15.67 0.88 -4.25
N LYS A 130 -16.52 0.49 -3.29
CA LYS A 130 -17.87 -0.09 -3.47
C LYS A 130 -17.93 -1.49 -4.10
N LYS A 131 -16.89 -2.31 -3.97
CA LYS A 131 -16.85 -3.64 -4.59
C LYS A 131 -16.51 -4.78 -3.62
N SER A 132 -16.45 -4.52 -2.32
CA SER A 132 -16.01 -5.50 -1.29
C SER A 132 -14.72 -6.24 -1.69
N MET A 133 -13.86 -5.55 -2.47
CA MET A 133 -12.61 -6.13 -2.93
C MET A 133 -11.57 -6.14 -1.81
N GLY A 134 -11.64 -5.16 -0.92
CA GLY A 134 -10.75 -5.04 0.23
C GLY A 134 -10.91 -6.21 1.19
N GLU A 135 -12.14 -6.53 1.58
CA GLU A 135 -12.48 -7.66 2.47
C GLU A 135 -11.98 -8.99 1.89
N ARG A 136 -12.19 -9.19 0.59
CA ARG A 136 -11.73 -10.40 -0.09
C ARG A 136 -10.21 -10.48 -0.18
N ALA A 137 -9.55 -9.37 -0.50
CA ALA A 137 -8.10 -9.33 -0.62
C ALA A 137 -7.42 -9.58 0.73
N ILE A 138 -7.91 -8.92 1.81
CA ILE A 138 -7.34 -9.09 3.14
C ILE A 138 -7.55 -10.50 3.69
N ALA A 139 -8.73 -11.11 3.47
CA ALA A 139 -9.01 -12.49 3.87
C ALA A 139 -8.05 -13.47 3.18
N LEU A 140 -7.79 -13.30 1.88
CA LEU A 140 -6.84 -14.15 1.15
C LEU A 140 -5.39 -13.90 1.59
N ALA A 141 -5.02 -12.65 1.90
CA ALA A 141 -3.69 -12.34 2.40
C ALA A 141 -3.44 -12.97 3.78
N LEU A 142 -4.44 -12.95 4.68
CA LEU A 142 -4.38 -13.65 5.97
C LEU A 142 -4.24 -15.17 5.78
N ALA A 143 -5.17 -15.78 5.06
CA ALA A 143 -5.17 -17.23 4.83
C ALA A 143 -3.96 -17.72 4.04
N GLY A 144 -3.40 -16.87 3.18
CA GLY A 144 -2.25 -17.17 2.33
C GLY A 144 -0.89 -16.98 3.00
N GLY A 145 -0.81 -16.53 4.25
CA GLY A 145 0.46 -16.31 4.96
C GLY A 145 1.24 -15.09 4.45
N TRP A 146 0.54 -14.06 3.94
CA TRP A 146 1.17 -12.81 3.49
C TRP A 146 1.42 -11.84 4.64
N ILE A 147 0.64 -11.91 5.72
CA ILE A 147 0.60 -10.94 6.81
C ILE A 147 1.32 -11.53 8.03
N ALA A 148 2.36 -10.84 8.51
CA ALA A 148 3.08 -11.19 9.72
C ALA A 148 2.22 -11.00 10.98
N ASP A 149 2.60 -11.63 12.09
CA ASP A 149 1.84 -11.53 13.35
C ASP A 149 1.92 -10.13 13.97
N ASP A 150 3.02 -9.41 13.73
CA ASP A 150 3.29 -8.03 14.16
C ASP A 150 2.87 -6.98 13.10
N ALA A 151 2.09 -7.35 12.09
CA ALA A 151 1.80 -6.48 10.97
C ALA A 151 0.88 -5.31 11.32
N LEU A 152 1.19 -4.15 10.75
CA LEU A 152 0.29 -3.01 10.63
C LEU A 152 -0.30 -2.96 9.23
N ILE A 153 -1.63 -2.91 9.15
CA ILE A 153 -2.39 -2.81 7.92
C ILE A 153 -3.04 -1.44 7.86
N ILE A 154 -2.85 -0.74 6.74
CA ILE A 154 -3.51 0.51 6.44
C ILE A 154 -4.46 0.26 5.27
N TRP A 155 -5.76 0.28 5.56
CA TRP A 155 -6.80 0.05 4.58
C TRP A 155 -7.55 1.36 4.29
N GLU A 156 -7.43 1.88 3.07
CA GLU A 156 -8.20 3.04 2.61
C GLU A 156 -9.50 2.58 1.95
N GLU A 157 -10.64 3.12 2.41
CA GLU A 157 -11.95 2.80 1.84
C GLU A 157 -12.91 4.00 1.95
N GLY A 158 -13.82 4.13 0.98
CA GLY A 158 -14.85 5.17 0.96
C GLY A 158 -16.10 4.84 1.80
N GLN A 159 -16.20 3.62 2.30
CA GLN A 159 -17.32 3.12 3.13
C GLN A 159 -16.80 2.49 4.41
N ASP A 160 -17.70 2.13 5.32
CA ASP A 160 -17.33 1.35 6.49
C ASP A 160 -16.93 -0.07 6.05
N ILE A 161 -15.85 -0.58 6.65
CA ILE A 161 -15.29 -1.90 6.36
C ILE A 161 -15.81 -2.95 7.33
N VAL A 162 -15.83 -4.20 6.89
CA VAL A 162 -16.02 -5.35 7.78
C VAL A 162 -14.64 -5.86 8.18
N VAL A 163 -14.28 -5.65 9.45
CA VAL A 163 -12.97 -6.09 9.98
C VAL A 163 -13.01 -7.62 10.18
N PRO A 164 -12.08 -8.38 9.56
CA PRO A 164 -11.95 -9.81 9.82
C PRO A 164 -11.67 -10.10 11.30
N ALA A 165 -12.12 -11.26 11.79
CA ALA A 165 -11.97 -11.65 13.19
C ALA A 165 -10.51 -11.78 13.65
N GLU A 166 -9.60 -12.05 12.72
CA GLU A 166 -8.16 -12.14 12.95
C GLU A 166 -7.47 -10.78 13.08
N LEU A 167 -8.22 -9.68 12.90
CA LEU A 167 -7.68 -8.33 12.95
C LEU A 167 -8.40 -7.48 13.99
N SER A 168 -7.66 -6.56 14.61
CA SER A 168 -8.16 -5.55 15.53
C SER A 168 -8.03 -4.16 14.92
N LEU A 169 -9.12 -3.39 14.91
CA LEU A 169 -9.11 -1.98 14.52
C LEU A 169 -8.52 -1.14 15.66
N ILE A 170 -7.42 -0.44 15.41
CA ILE A 170 -6.71 0.36 16.41
C ILE A 170 -6.86 1.87 16.21
N ASP A 171 -7.13 2.33 14.99
CA ASP A 171 -7.39 3.76 14.71
C ASP A 171 -8.14 3.92 13.38
N THR A 172 -8.78 5.09 13.20
CA THR A 172 -9.42 5.48 11.95
C THR A 172 -9.17 6.96 11.67
N ARG A 173 -8.81 7.29 10.44
CA ARG A 173 -8.57 8.66 9.99
C ARG A 173 -9.37 9.00 8.76
N LYS A 174 -10.04 10.15 8.78
CA LYS A 174 -10.83 10.64 7.64
C LYS A 174 -9.95 11.51 6.73
N TYR A 175 -9.98 11.22 5.43
CA TYR A 175 -9.32 11.95 4.36
C TYR A 175 -10.32 12.30 3.26
N GLY A 176 -10.98 13.45 3.39
CA GLY A 176 -12.04 13.84 2.46
C GLY A 176 -13.21 12.85 2.49
N ASP A 177 -13.46 12.18 1.37
CA ASP A 177 -14.54 11.20 1.20
C ASP A 177 -14.10 9.77 1.55
N SER A 178 -12.82 9.54 1.86
CA SER A 178 -12.29 8.24 2.28
C SER A 178 -11.86 8.23 3.74
N ARG A 179 -11.62 7.03 4.25
CA ARG A 179 -11.06 6.77 5.57
C ARG A 179 -9.90 5.78 5.44
N ALA A 180 -8.85 6.02 6.21
CA ALA A 180 -7.81 5.03 6.45
C ALA A 180 -8.08 4.35 7.78
N TYR A 181 -8.24 3.05 7.74
CA TYR A 181 -8.39 2.17 8.89
C TYR A 181 -7.03 1.54 9.20
N PHE A 182 -6.62 1.64 10.46
CA PHE A 182 -5.37 1.06 10.94
C PHE A 182 -5.71 -0.20 11.73
N LEU A 183 -5.18 -1.32 11.28
CA LEU A 183 -5.49 -2.63 11.81
C LEU A 183 -4.20 -3.35 12.18
N THR A 184 -4.25 -4.13 13.26
CA THR A 184 -3.19 -5.06 13.64
C THR A 184 -3.73 -6.48 13.66
N ARG A 185 -2.84 -7.46 13.60
CA ARG A 185 -3.22 -8.84 13.82
C ARG A 185 -3.55 -9.05 15.30
N SER A 186 -4.63 -9.82 15.56
CA SER A 186 -5.12 -10.11 16.92
C SER A 186 -4.35 -11.25 17.55
#